data_e76cbfa8a45418e749f09f566e27d3aa
#
_entry.id   e76cbfa8a45418e749f09f566e27d3aa
#
_cell.length_a   1.000
_cell.length_b   1.000
_cell.length_c   1.000
_cell.angle_alpha   90.00
_cell.angle_beta   90.00
_cell.angle_gamma   90.00
#
_symmetry.space_group_name_H-M   'P 1'
#
loop_
_entity.id
_entity.type
_entity.pdbx_description
1 polymer ?
#
loop_
_entity_poly.entity_id
_entity_poly.type
_entity_poly.pdbx_seq_one_letter_code
_entity_poly.pdbx_strand_id
1 'polypeptide(L)'
;MQNPAHDTVTDCDRLAANPPDPDRVAPGVEREDVELAKAIDACRAAVMASPNVGRLSYQLGRCLFYSGQTGEALTSFRQAASLGYRQAHFILGLIIQRRYENVPYDLAQIEHHWRLGAELDHANAQVSYVRSALRGDFEGLPNRVSNADMCRFLERAEPKVDYLGSLLVDDLMATLVKANT
;
A
#
# COMPACT_ATOMS: atom_id res chain seq x y z
N MET A 1 -21.64 9.40 -7.97
CA MET A 1 -22.32 8.10 -8.22
C MET A 1 -21.31 7.01 -7.91
N GLN A 2 -21.55 6.19 -6.88
CA GLN A 2 -20.72 5.01 -6.60
C GLN A 2 -20.86 4.03 -7.76
N ASN A 3 -19.74 3.54 -8.29
CA ASN A 3 -19.76 2.55 -9.36
C ASN A 3 -20.10 1.18 -8.74
N PRO A 4 -21.24 0.55 -9.06
CA PRO A 4 -21.67 -0.70 -8.44
C PRO A 4 -20.65 -1.86 -8.62
N ALA A 5 -19.72 -1.76 -9.57
CA ALA A 5 -18.64 -2.74 -9.73
C ALA A 5 -17.62 -2.71 -8.59
N HIS A 6 -17.49 -1.60 -7.85
CA HIS A 6 -16.58 -1.48 -6.72
C HIS A 6 -17.04 -2.27 -5.49
N ASP A 7 -18.34 -2.45 -5.29
CA ASP A 7 -18.92 -3.08 -4.10
C ASP A 7 -19.25 -4.57 -4.31
N THR A 8 -19.17 -5.07 -5.54
CA THR A 8 -19.47 -6.47 -5.84
C THR A 8 -18.32 -7.37 -5.38
N VAL A 9 -18.61 -8.29 -4.47
CA VAL A 9 -17.65 -9.31 -4.00
C VAL A 9 -17.49 -10.38 -5.07
N THR A 10 -16.27 -10.57 -5.56
CA THR A 10 -15.88 -11.56 -6.55
C THR A 10 -15.24 -12.81 -5.91
N ASP A 11 -14.99 -13.86 -6.68
CA ASP A 11 -14.21 -15.01 -6.20
C ASP A 11 -12.74 -14.64 -5.93
N CYS A 12 -12.20 -13.65 -6.66
CA CYS A 12 -10.89 -13.06 -6.33
C CYS A 12 -10.89 -12.49 -4.91
N ASP A 13 -11.93 -11.75 -4.52
CA ASP A 13 -12.04 -11.20 -3.17
C ASP A 13 -12.11 -12.30 -2.09
N ARG A 14 -12.87 -13.35 -2.34
CA ARG A 14 -13.01 -14.46 -1.39
C ARG A 14 -11.73 -15.26 -1.20
N LEU A 15 -10.90 -15.36 -2.25
CA LEU A 15 -9.67 -16.17 -2.27
C LEU A 15 -8.40 -15.39 -1.95
N ALA A 16 -8.43 -14.07 -2.12
CA ALA A 16 -7.21 -13.25 -2.10
C ALA A 16 -7.32 -11.92 -1.36
N ALA A 17 -8.41 -11.62 -0.63
CA ALA A 17 -8.47 -10.39 0.15
C ALA A 17 -7.34 -10.34 1.18
N ASN A 18 -6.61 -9.22 1.23
CA ASN A 18 -5.48 -9.06 2.14
C ASN A 18 -5.98 -8.64 3.54
N PRO A 19 -5.66 -9.38 4.63
CA PRO A 19 -6.17 -9.08 5.95
C PRO A 19 -5.94 -7.63 6.43
N PRO A 20 -4.75 -7.02 6.27
CA PRO A 20 -4.52 -5.64 6.69
C PRO A 20 -5.03 -4.58 5.71
N ASP A 21 -5.64 -4.97 4.59
CA ASP A 21 -6.14 -4.01 3.60
C ASP A 21 -7.44 -3.35 4.11
N PRO A 22 -7.45 -2.02 4.33
CA PRO A 22 -8.64 -1.34 4.86
C PRO A 22 -9.80 -1.29 3.85
N ASP A 23 -9.53 -1.51 2.56
CA ASP A 23 -10.51 -1.42 1.48
C ASP A 23 -10.96 -2.80 0.97
N ARG A 24 -10.64 -3.87 1.70
CA ARG A 24 -11.14 -5.21 1.35
C ARG A 24 -12.66 -5.29 1.50
N VAL A 25 -13.29 -6.05 0.62
CA VAL A 25 -14.76 -6.26 0.61
C VAL A 25 -15.15 -7.69 0.97
N ALA A 26 -14.18 -8.52 1.32
CA ALA A 26 -14.38 -9.88 1.82
C ALA A 26 -13.48 -10.14 3.04
N PRO A 27 -13.73 -11.19 3.82
CA PRO A 27 -12.81 -11.61 4.89
C PRO A 27 -11.39 -11.78 4.35
N GLY A 28 -10.39 -11.31 5.11
CA GLY A 28 -9.00 -11.47 4.75
C GLY A 28 -8.59 -12.95 4.73
N VAL A 29 -7.73 -13.31 3.79
CA VAL A 29 -7.12 -14.65 3.69
C VAL A 29 -5.65 -14.52 3.99
N GLU A 30 -5.16 -15.21 5.03
CA GLU A 30 -3.75 -15.18 5.40
C GLU A 30 -2.87 -15.76 4.29
N ARG A 31 -1.60 -15.39 4.27
CA ARG A 31 -0.69 -15.77 3.19
C ARG A 31 -0.60 -17.29 3.00
N GLU A 32 -0.53 -18.01 4.09
CA GLU A 32 -0.42 -19.47 4.16
C GLU A 32 -1.68 -20.19 3.70
N ASP A 33 -2.83 -19.52 3.78
CA ASP A 33 -4.14 -20.09 3.42
C ASP A 33 -4.56 -19.78 1.97
N VAL A 34 -3.77 -18.96 1.25
CA VAL A 34 -4.10 -18.62 -0.14
C VAL A 34 -3.85 -19.81 -1.07
N GLU A 35 -4.91 -20.35 -1.66
CA GLU A 35 -4.83 -21.33 -2.75
C GLU A 35 -4.32 -20.66 -4.04
N LEU A 36 -3.00 -20.46 -4.17
CA LEU A 36 -2.38 -19.56 -5.16
C LEU A 36 -2.86 -19.79 -6.59
N ALA A 37 -2.88 -21.03 -7.10
CA ALA A 37 -3.29 -21.29 -8.48
C ALA A 37 -4.74 -20.84 -8.71
N LYS A 38 -5.64 -21.26 -7.85
CA LYS A 38 -7.07 -20.93 -7.92
C LYS A 38 -7.32 -19.42 -7.75
N ALA A 39 -6.61 -18.80 -6.82
CA ALA A 39 -6.72 -17.36 -6.58
C ALA A 39 -6.21 -16.53 -7.78
N ILE A 40 -5.09 -16.93 -8.40
CA ILE A 40 -4.55 -16.27 -9.60
C ILE A 40 -5.57 -16.34 -10.75
N ASP A 41 -6.14 -17.52 -11.02
CA ASP A 41 -7.12 -17.69 -12.10
C ASP A 41 -8.39 -16.86 -11.84
N ALA A 42 -8.93 -16.90 -10.62
CA ALA A 42 -10.09 -16.12 -10.24
C ALA A 42 -9.82 -14.59 -10.34
N CYS A 43 -8.64 -14.14 -9.89
CA CYS A 43 -8.29 -12.73 -9.95
C CYS A 43 -8.02 -12.27 -11.39
N ARG A 44 -7.41 -13.09 -12.26
CA ARG A 44 -7.27 -12.77 -13.68
C ARG A 44 -8.64 -12.61 -14.35
N ALA A 45 -9.57 -13.52 -14.11
CA ALA A 45 -10.92 -13.43 -14.63
C ALA A 45 -11.64 -12.16 -14.11
N ALA A 46 -11.50 -11.83 -12.83
CA ALA A 46 -12.11 -10.64 -12.23
C ALA A 46 -11.53 -9.34 -12.80
N VAL A 47 -10.21 -9.24 -13.00
CA VAL A 47 -9.55 -8.08 -13.62
C VAL A 47 -9.99 -7.91 -15.07
N MET A 48 -10.13 -9.01 -15.83
CA MET A 48 -10.65 -8.96 -17.21
C MET A 48 -12.09 -8.44 -17.27
N ALA A 49 -12.95 -8.88 -16.35
CA ALA A 49 -14.34 -8.47 -16.27
C ALA A 49 -14.52 -7.02 -15.76
N SER A 50 -13.61 -6.54 -14.91
CA SER A 50 -13.70 -5.23 -14.25
C SER A 50 -12.32 -4.56 -14.16
N PRO A 51 -11.72 -4.13 -15.28
CA PRO A 51 -10.32 -3.67 -15.35
C PRO A 51 -10.06 -2.36 -14.59
N ASN A 52 -11.10 -1.60 -14.26
CA ASN A 52 -11.01 -0.33 -13.55
C ASN A 52 -11.19 -0.46 -12.02
N VAL A 53 -11.25 -1.67 -11.50
CA VAL A 53 -11.35 -1.92 -10.04
C VAL A 53 -9.95 -2.23 -9.49
N GLY A 54 -9.30 -1.22 -8.92
CA GLY A 54 -7.92 -1.30 -8.43
C GLY A 54 -7.68 -2.41 -7.40
N ARG A 55 -8.68 -2.71 -6.57
CA ARG A 55 -8.65 -3.80 -5.59
C ARG A 55 -8.34 -5.16 -6.25
N LEU A 56 -8.98 -5.46 -7.38
CA LEU A 56 -8.80 -6.74 -8.08
C LEU A 56 -7.39 -6.87 -8.66
N SER A 57 -6.86 -5.80 -9.26
CA SER A 57 -5.48 -5.77 -9.74
C SER A 57 -4.48 -5.90 -8.57
N TYR A 58 -4.76 -5.29 -7.43
CA TYR A 58 -3.94 -5.46 -6.22
C TYR A 58 -3.93 -6.92 -5.73
N GLN A 59 -5.09 -7.56 -5.63
CA GLN A 59 -5.21 -8.94 -5.18
C GLN A 59 -4.52 -9.92 -6.14
N LEU A 60 -4.64 -9.70 -7.46
CA LEU A 60 -3.87 -10.45 -8.45
C LEU A 60 -2.37 -10.29 -8.23
N GLY A 61 -1.90 -9.06 -8.05
CA GLY A 61 -0.50 -8.76 -7.75
C GLY A 61 0.00 -9.48 -6.49
N ARG A 62 -0.81 -9.51 -5.43
CA ARG A 62 -0.51 -10.23 -4.18
C ARG A 62 -0.31 -11.73 -4.41
N CYS A 63 -1.22 -12.39 -5.13
CA CYS A 63 -1.12 -13.82 -5.42
C CYS A 63 0.08 -14.14 -6.32
N LEU A 64 0.33 -13.33 -7.35
CA LEU A 64 1.48 -13.46 -8.23
C LEU A 64 2.81 -13.27 -7.46
N PHE A 65 2.85 -12.30 -6.55
CA PHE A 65 4.02 -12.08 -5.70
C PHE A 65 4.32 -13.29 -4.79
N TYR A 66 3.29 -13.87 -4.19
CA TYR A 66 3.44 -15.05 -3.34
C TYR A 66 3.84 -16.31 -4.13
N SER A 67 3.49 -16.39 -5.40
CA SER A 67 3.89 -17.48 -6.30
C SER A 67 5.28 -17.28 -6.94
N GLY A 68 6.01 -16.20 -6.60
CA GLY A 68 7.33 -15.89 -7.15
C GLY A 68 7.30 -15.25 -8.55
N GLN A 69 6.14 -14.87 -9.07
CA GLN A 69 5.97 -14.20 -10.36
C GLN A 69 6.13 -12.67 -10.20
N THR A 70 7.28 -12.23 -9.69
CA THR A 70 7.52 -10.84 -9.24
C THR A 70 7.29 -9.82 -10.36
N GLY A 71 7.68 -10.09 -11.60
CA GLY A 71 7.49 -9.16 -12.73
C GLY A 71 6.02 -8.87 -13.03
N GLU A 72 5.18 -9.92 -13.11
CA GLU A 72 3.73 -9.78 -13.33
C GLU A 72 3.05 -9.15 -12.11
N ALA A 73 3.49 -9.50 -10.90
CA ALA A 73 3.01 -8.91 -9.67
C ALA A 73 3.21 -7.39 -9.64
N LEU A 74 4.40 -6.90 -9.99
CA LEU A 74 4.70 -5.46 -10.07
C LEU A 74 3.83 -4.76 -11.11
N THR A 75 3.58 -5.40 -12.26
CA THR A 75 2.66 -4.85 -13.27
C THR A 75 1.25 -4.69 -12.71
N SER A 76 0.74 -5.71 -12.02
CA SER A 76 -0.59 -5.68 -11.39
C SER A 76 -0.68 -4.64 -10.27
N PHE A 77 0.35 -4.50 -9.43
CA PHE A 77 0.40 -3.47 -8.38
C PHE A 77 0.45 -2.06 -8.98
N ARG A 78 1.23 -1.83 -10.06
CA ARG A 78 1.26 -0.54 -10.74
C ARG A 78 -0.10 -0.18 -11.37
N GLN A 79 -0.79 -1.15 -11.95
CA GLN A 79 -2.16 -0.95 -12.43
C GLN A 79 -3.10 -0.57 -11.29
N ALA A 80 -3.06 -1.26 -10.15
CA ALA A 80 -3.87 -0.92 -8.99
C ALA A 80 -3.56 0.49 -8.47
N ALA A 81 -2.28 0.87 -8.39
CA ALA A 81 -1.84 2.19 -7.97
C ALA A 81 -2.32 3.29 -8.94
N SER A 82 -2.23 3.07 -10.26
CA SER A 82 -2.73 4.02 -11.26
C SER A 82 -4.25 4.24 -11.19
N LEU A 83 -4.98 3.29 -10.62
CA LEU A 83 -6.41 3.39 -10.31
C LEU A 83 -6.68 4.01 -8.92
N GLY A 84 -5.66 4.52 -8.24
CA GLY A 84 -5.77 5.17 -6.93
C GLY A 84 -5.94 4.19 -5.76
N TYR A 85 -5.59 2.92 -5.93
CA TYR A 85 -5.73 1.95 -4.84
C TYR A 85 -4.60 2.12 -3.82
N ARG A 86 -4.91 2.66 -2.65
CA ARG A 86 -3.93 3.10 -1.64
C ARG A 86 -3.02 1.99 -1.12
N GLN A 87 -3.54 0.77 -0.94
CA GLN A 87 -2.75 -0.37 -0.52
C GLN A 87 -1.65 -0.73 -1.53
N ALA A 88 -1.90 -0.52 -2.84
CA ALA A 88 -0.92 -0.77 -3.89
C ALA A 88 0.26 0.23 -3.82
N HIS A 89 -0.01 1.49 -3.50
CA HIS A 89 1.04 2.48 -3.28
C HIS A 89 1.93 2.08 -2.09
N PHE A 90 1.36 1.70 -0.96
CA PHE A 90 2.15 1.24 0.18
C PHE A 90 3.06 0.06 -0.17
N ILE A 91 2.50 -0.97 -0.83
CA ILE A 91 3.24 -2.20 -1.19
C ILE A 91 4.34 -1.94 -2.21
N LEU A 92 4.12 -1.10 -3.23
CA LEU A 92 5.15 -0.75 -4.21
C LEU A 92 6.35 -0.08 -3.54
N GLY A 93 6.13 0.91 -2.68
CA GLY A 93 7.20 1.53 -1.92
C GLY A 93 7.96 0.53 -1.04
N LEU A 94 7.25 -0.40 -0.39
CA LEU A 94 7.85 -1.44 0.45
C LEU A 94 8.71 -2.44 -0.35
N ILE A 95 8.22 -2.91 -1.50
CA ILE A 95 8.95 -3.85 -2.38
C ILE A 95 10.24 -3.21 -2.87
N ILE A 96 10.19 -1.95 -3.33
CA ILE A 96 11.36 -1.21 -3.81
C ILE A 96 12.37 -0.98 -2.68
N GLN A 97 11.89 -0.54 -1.50
CA GLN A 97 12.74 -0.31 -0.33
C GLN A 97 13.48 -1.59 0.11
N ARG A 98 12.79 -2.73 0.10
CA ARG A 98 13.35 -4.01 0.50
C ARG A 98 14.19 -4.69 -0.58
N ARG A 99 14.28 -4.11 -1.77
CA ARG A 99 15.03 -4.67 -2.91
C ARG A 99 14.66 -6.13 -3.20
N TYR A 100 13.36 -6.43 -3.17
CA TYR A 100 12.91 -7.78 -3.48
C TYR A 100 13.34 -8.18 -4.91
N GLU A 101 13.92 -9.39 -5.04
CA GLU A 101 14.18 -10.11 -6.29
C GLU A 101 14.44 -9.23 -7.53
N ASN A 102 15.61 -8.67 -7.69
CA ASN A 102 15.98 -7.86 -8.86
C ASN A 102 15.17 -6.57 -9.06
N VAL A 103 14.35 -6.15 -8.08
CA VAL A 103 13.71 -4.84 -8.12
C VAL A 103 14.76 -3.78 -7.75
N PRO A 104 15.11 -2.86 -8.68
CA PRO A 104 16.08 -1.83 -8.40
C PRO A 104 15.64 -0.94 -7.24
N TYR A 105 16.58 -0.60 -6.36
CA TYR A 105 16.33 0.41 -5.34
C TYR A 105 16.19 1.78 -6.01
N ASP A 106 15.08 2.46 -5.79
CA ASP A 106 14.80 3.78 -6.35
C ASP A 106 14.11 4.64 -5.28
N LEU A 107 14.87 5.54 -4.70
CA LEU A 107 14.41 6.39 -3.60
C LEU A 107 13.29 7.34 -4.03
N ALA A 108 13.32 7.85 -5.26
CA ALA A 108 12.29 8.74 -5.77
C ALA A 108 10.96 7.99 -5.95
N GLN A 109 11.00 6.72 -6.39
CA GLN A 109 9.79 5.89 -6.46
C GLN A 109 9.26 5.52 -5.06
N ILE A 110 10.14 5.26 -4.08
CA ILE A 110 9.72 4.99 -2.69
C ILE A 110 8.98 6.20 -2.14
N GLU A 111 9.61 7.39 -2.26
CA GLU A 111 8.98 8.66 -1.83
C GLU A 111 7.62 8.85 -2.51
N HIS A 112 7.59 8.78 -3.84
CA HIS A 112 6.39 8.97 -4.65
C HIS A 112 5.24 8.07 -4.19
N HIS A 113 5.50 6.76 -4.07
CA HIS A 113 4.47 5.81 -3.70
C HIS A 113 4.01 5.99 -2.24
N TRP A 114 4.92 6.17 -1.28
CA TRP A 114 4.50 6.36 0.11
C TRP A 114 3.80 7.69 0.33
N ARG A 115 4.21 8.76 -0.36
CA ARG A 115 3.52 10.05 -0.31
C ARG A 115 2.09 9.92 -0.85
N LEU A 116 1.90 9.33 -2.02
CA LEU A 116 0.55 9.12 -2.58
C LEU A 116 -0.31 8.21 -1.69
N GLY A 117 0.26 7.13 -1.17
CA GLY A 117 -0.43 6.27 -0.21
C GLY A 117 -0.84 7.02 1.06
N ALA A 118 0.02 7.91 1.58
CA ALA A 118 -0.27 8.74 2.74
C ALA A 118 -1.37 9.78 2.47
N GLU A 119 -1.33 10.43 1.32
CA GLU A 119 -2.35 11.37 0.86
C GLU A 119 -3.72 10.68 0.70
N LEU A 120 -3.73 9.44 0.22
CA LEU A 120 -4.90 8.56 0.11
C LEU A 120 -5.33 7.92 1.44
N ASP A 121 -4.78 8.37 2.56
CA ASP A 121 -5.16 7.95 3.92
C ASP A 121 -4.85 6.49 4.25
N HIS A 122 -3.72 5.96 3.75
CA HIS A 122 -3.20 4.65 4.12
C HIS A 122 -2.25 4.77 5.32
N ALA A 123 -2.64 4.26 6.50
CA ALA A 123 -1.93 4.45 7.76
C ALA A 123 -0.44 4.04 7.70
N ASN A 124 -0.15 2.83 7.20
CA ASN A 124 1.24 2.37 7.10
C ASN A 124 2.08 3.19 6.10
N ALA A 125 1.47 3.76 5.05
CA ALA A 125 2.18 4.67 4.14
C ALA A 125 2.46 6.01 4.83
N GLN A 126 1.53 6.54 5.62
CA GLN A 126 1.69 7.75 6.42
C GLN A 126 2.88 7.61 7.38
N VAL A 127 2.92 6.55 8.17
CA VAL A 127 4.01 6.27 9.11
C VAL A 127 5.34 6.05 8.38
N SER A 128 5.34 5.26 7.29
CA SER A 128 6.56 4.97 6.52
C SER A 128 7.14 6.21 5.87
N TYR A 129 6.28 7.07 5.31
CA TYR A 129 6.71 8.35 4.72
C TYR A 129 7.37 9.24 5.77
N VAL A 130 6.67 9.52 6.89
CA VAL A 130 7.17 10.41 7.93
C VAL A 130 8.47 9.89 8.53
N ARG A 131 8.54 8.60 8.83
CA ARG A 131 9.76 7.97 9.34
C ARG A 131 10.96 8.17 8.41
N SER A 132 10.79 7.96 7.11
CA SER A 132 11.87 8.12 6.13
C SER A 132 12.24 9.60 5.92
N ALA A 133 11.25 10.48 5.91
CA ALA A 133 11.49 11.92 5.81
C ALA A 133 12.30 12.47 7.00
N LEU A 134 11.96 12.06 8.23
CA LEU A 134 12.68 12.46 9.45
C LEU A 134 14.10 11.88 9.53
N ARG A 135 14.37 10.76 8.88
CA ARG A 135 15.72 10.20 8.75
C ARG A 135 16.56 10.91 7.68
N GLY A 136 15.98 11.85 6.95
CA GLY A 136 16.64 12.52 5.83
C GLY A 136 16.68 11.72 4.54
N ASP A 137 16.02 10.54 4.48
CA ASP A 137 16.06 9.67 3.29
C ASP A 137 15.57 10.40 2.03
N PHE A 138 14.68 11.38 2.15
CA PHE A 138 14.08 12.12 1.03
C PHE A 138 14.67 13.51 0.81
N GLU A 139 15.82 13.82 1.42
CA GLU A 139 16.51 15.09 1.20
C GLU A 139 16.95 15.21 -0.28
N GLY A 140 16.71 16.40 -0.84
CA GLY A 140 17.03 16.67 -2.26
C GLY A 140 15.97 16.22 -3.26
N LEU A 141 14.91 15.50 -2.84
CA LEU A 141 13.78 15.19 -3.72
C LEU A 141 12.81 16.38 -3.85
N PRO A 142 12.16 16.54 -5.05
CA PRO A 142 11.40 17.77 -5.36
C PRO A 142 10.07 17.92 -4.59
N ASN A 143 9.48 16.83 -4.08
CA ASN A 143 8.11 16.82 -3.54
C ASN A 143 8.08 16.68 -2.01
N ARG A 144 8.82 17.50 -1.30
CA ARG A 144 8.89 17.43 0.17
C ARG A 144 7.57 17.84 0.82
N VAL A 145 6.98 16.95 1.60
CA VAL A 145 5.81 17.24 2.45
C VAL A 145 6.23 18.12 3.63
N SER A 146 5.41 19.11 3.97
CA SER A 146 5.68 19.99 5.11
C SER A 146 5.59 19.25 6.45
N ASN A 147 6.28 19.76 7.49
CA ASN A 147 6.17 19.22 8.85
C ASN A 147 4.71 19.21 9.33
N ALA A 148 3.95 20.26 9.00
CA ALA A 148 2.53 20.34 9.37
C ALA A 148 1.69 19.25 8.70
N ASP A 149 1.97 18.91 7.44
CA ASP A 149 1.29 17.80 6.74
C ASP A 149 1.73 16.45 7.30
N MET A 150 3.00 16.30 7.65
CA MET A 150 3.50 15.08 8.31
C MET A 150 2.84 14.85 9.68
N CYS A 151 2.62 15.91 10.47
CA CYS A 151 1.82 15.80 11.69
C CYS A 151 0.41 15.30 11.39
N ARG A 152 -0.27 15.90 10.39
CA ARG A 152 -1.61 15.45 9.97
C ARG A 152 -1.63 13.99 9.47
N PHE A 153 -0.57 13.52 8.85
CA PHE A 153 -0.46 12.10 8.48
C PHE A 153 -0.44 11.20 9.72
N LEU A 154 0.37 11.54 10.73
CA LEU A 154 0.48 10.77 11.96
C LEU A 154 -0.83 10.79 12.77
N GLU A 155 -1.48 11.94 12.90
CA GLU A 155 -2.79 12.08 13.57
C GLU A 155 -3.87 11.17 12.94
N ARG A 156 -3.85 11.03 11.61
CA ARG A 156 -4.78 10.15 10.89
C ARG A 156 -4.38 8.68 10.95
N ALA A 157 -3.09 8.38 11.07
CA ALA A 157 -2.60 7.02 11.17
C ALA A 157 -2.84 6.40 12.55
N GLU A 158 -2.68 7.18 13.61
CA GLU A 158 -2.70 6.73 15.01
C GLU A 158 -3.89 5.82 15.35
N PRO A 159 -5.16 6.16 15.07
CA PRO A 159 -6.30 5.29 15.41
C PRO A 159 -6.43 4.03 14.54
N LYS A 160 -5.57 3.85 13.54
CA LYS A 160 -5.64 2.75 12.55
C LYS A 160 -4.48 1.78 12.65
N VAL A 161 -3.48 2.07 13.48
CA VAL A 161 -2.32 1.20 13.72
C VAL A 161 -2.52 0.38 15.00
N ASP A 162 -1.75 -0.71 15.12
CA ASP A 162 -1.71 -1.49 16.34
C ASP A 162 -0.92 -0.78 17.45
N TYR A 163 -0.84 -1.40 18.63
CA TYR A 163 -0.15 -0.83 19.79
C TYR A 163 1.31 -0.45 19.50
N LEU A 164 2.05 -1.29 18.77
CA LEU A 164 3.45 -0.97 18.42
C LEU A 164 3.53 0.18 17.41
N GLY A 165 2.59 0.23 16.48
CA GLY A 165 2.42 1.34 15.55
C GLY A 165 2.10 2.65 16.26
N SER A 166 1.25 2.64 17.28
CA SER A 166 0.91 3.81 18.10
C SER A 166 2.16 4.36 18.82
N LEU A 167 2.97 3.50 19.44
CA LEU A 167 4.23 3.94 20.06
C LEU A 167 5.19 4.59 19.04
N LEU A 168 5.25 4.04 17.83
CA LEU A 168 6.06 4.63 16.76
C LEU A 168 5.51 6.00 16.33
N VAL A 169 4.20 6.15 16.21
CA VAL A 169 3.55 7.43 15.88
C VAL A 169 3.87 8.48 16.94
N ASP A 170 3.80 8.14 18.22
CA ASP A 170 4.14 9.04 19.33
C ASP A 170 5.60 9.53 19.25
N ASP A 171 6.56 8.64 18.98
CA ASP A 171 7.98 8.98 18.85
C ASP A 171 8.25 9.90 17.65
N LEU A 172 7.62 9.59 16.51
CA LEU A 172 7.73 10.41 15.30
C LEU A 172 7.09 11.81 15.51
N MET A 173 5.95 11.87 16.19
CA MET A 173 5.28 13.12 16.52
C MET A 173 6.15 14.00 17.44
N ALA A 174 6.73 13.39 18.49
CA ALA A 174 7.64 14.09 19.39
C ALA A 174 8.88 14.65 18.66
N THR A 175 9.38 13.92 17.65
CA THR A 175 10.50 14.35 16.82
C THR A 175 10.13 15.55 15.94
N LEU A 176 8.95 15.53 15.31
CA LEU A 176 8.45 16.64 14.49
C LEU A 176 8.23 17.92 15.31
N VAL A 177 7.69 17.80 16.53
CA VAL A 177 7.49 18.97 17.42
C VAL A 177 8.84 19.60 17.77
N LYS A 178 9.86 18.81 18.11
CA LYS A 178 11.21 19.33 18.41
C LYS A 178 11.88 20.01 17.21
N ALA A 179 11.61 19.54 16.00
CA ALA A 179 12.18 20.14 14.78
C ALA A 179 11.51 21.47 14.38
N ASN A 180 10.40 21.84 15.02
CA ASN A 180 9.66 23.10 14.78
C ASN A 180 9.91 24.17 15.86
N THR A 181 10.69 23.85 16.89
CA THR A 181 11.12 24.77 17.96
C THR A 181 12.54 25.25 17.73
#